data_fd9ce4f234434c801927866db6d202a0
#
_entry.id   fd9ce4f234434c801927866db6d202a0
#
_cell.length_a   1.000
_cell.length_b   1.000
_cell.length_c   1.000
_cell.angle_alpha   90.00
_cell.angle_beta   90.00
_cell.angle_gamma   90.00
#
_symmetry.space_group_name_H-M   'P 1'
#
loop_
_entity.id
_entity.type
_entity.pdbx_description
1 polymer ?
#
loop_
_entity_poly.entity_id
_entity_poly.type
_entity_poly.pdbx_seq_one_letter_code
_entity_poly.pdbx_strand_id
1 'polypeptide(L)'
;MQEKKKRNRILMLLIVGMLLIYAFTDIENVKINRERKIFFSSASQNVLKQAANWLLPGLTYVKEGRKDTLTGRIEKSVLSFVPISEYVRNHEEPETTVEDTLTRTMILENQANDENAIDENGNLIPAGSMQESVGAGVPEKNTAVLASTPVQDIDMNQLNDYEYLVGTFYTVDGTTMTGPEELNAGKFLEKNLALDMTTGGPKVLIYHTHSQEAFADSVDGDTSTTIMGIGTYLTELLNARGIETLHHEGIYDLIDGKLDRSRAYQLAEPDVRQILKDNPSIEVVIDLHRDGVAQGTHLVTEINGKPTAQIMFFNGLSRTRKNGEIAYLNNPYREDNLATSFQMQLMAAKYYPGFTRHIYLKSYRYNLDLAPKAMLIEAGAQTNTVEEMRNAMEVLADVLSRVLTP
;
A
#
# COMPACT_ATOMS: atom_id res chain seq x y z
N MET A 1 -4.32 20.81 56.25
CA MET A 1 -3.96 20.89 54.82
C MET A 1 -4.03 19.54 54.10
N GLN A 2 -3.64 18.45 54.74
CA GLN A 2 -3.68 17.08 54.16
C GLN A 2 -5.11 16.55 53.96
N GLU A 3 -6.06 16.76 54.87
CA GLU A 3 -7.45 16.29 54.71
C GLU A 3 -8.19 16.98 53.55
N LYS A 4 -7.94 18.26 53.32
CA LYS A 4 -8.53 18.99 52.19
C LYS A 4 -8.01 18.45 50.84
N LYS A 5 -6.72 18.04 50.76
CA LYS A 5 -6.15 17.36 49.62
C LYS A 5 -6.74 15.96 49.38
N LYS A 6 -6.97 15.19 50.43
CA LYS A 6 -7.57 13.85 50.36
C LYS A 6 -9.03 13.92 49.89
N ARG A 7 -9.81 14.87 50.40
CA ARG A 7 -11.21 15.10 50.00
C ARG A 7 -11.32 15.54 48.53
N ASN A 8 -10.41 16.40 48.08
CA ASN A 8 -10.40 16.84 46.71
C ASN A 8 -9.98 15.69 45.75
N ARG A 9 -9.10 14.77 46.18
CA ARG A 9 -8.75 13.56 45.40
C ARG A 9 -9.92 12.61 45.22
N ILE A 10 -10.69 12.38 46.32
CA ILE A 10 -11.88 11.52 46.29
C ILE A 10 -12.97 12.13 45.40
N LEU A 11 -13.18 13.44 45.51
CA LEU A 11 -14.16 14.15 44.67
C LEU A 11 -13.79 14.08 43.18
N MET A 12 -12.50 14.21 42.83
CA MET A 12 -12.03 14.13 41.47
C MET A 12 -12.15 12.71 40.91
N LEU A 13 -11.87 11.67 41.70
CA LEU A 13 -12.09 10.28 41.32
C LEU A 13 -13.57 9.96 41.05
N LEU A 14 -14.47 10.51 41.86
CA LEU A 14 -15.91 10.38 41.66
C LEU A 14 -16.38 11.08 40.38
N ILE A 15 -15.84 12.25 40.08
CA ILE A 15 -16.17 12.99 38.85
C ILE A 15 -15.66 12.23 37.62
N VAL A 16 -14.43 11.69 37.65
CA VAL A 16 -13.87 10.88 36.57
C VAL A 16 -14.67 9.58 36.42
N GLY A 17 -15.04 8.92 37.51
CA GLY A 17 -15.91 7.74 37.51
C GLY A 17 -17.27 8.01 36.89
N MET A 18 -17.91 9.12 37.22
CA MET A 18 -19.19 9.55 36.63
C MET A 18 -19.07 9.88 35.16
N LEU A 19 -17.98 10.53 34.74
CA LEU A 19 -17.74 10.82 33.32
C LEU A 19 -17.48 9.56 32.51
N LEU A 20 -16.78 8.57 33.05
CA LEU A 20 -16.61 7.27 32.44
C LEU A 20 -17.93 6.50 32.34
N ILE A 21 -18.73 6.45 33.40
CA ILE A 21 -20.07 5.83 33.39
C ILE A 21 -20.96 6.53 32.36
N TYR A 22 -20.94 7.86 32.30
CA TYR A 22 -21.70 8.64 31.32
C TYR A 22 -21.24 8.36 29.88
N ALA A 23 -19.94 8.24 29.64
CA ALA A 23 -19.39 7.87 28.31
C ALA A 23 -19.78 6.45 27.90
N PHE A 24 -19.95 5.52 28.83
CA PHE A 24 -20.38 4.14 28.54
C PHE A 24 -21.89 3.95 28.42
N THR A 25 -22.70 4.81 29.05
CA THR A 25 -24.17 4.70 29.00
C THR A 25 -24.80 5.44 27.81
N ASP A 26 -24.08 6.34 27.15
CA ASP A 26 -24.62 7.19 26.07
C ASP A 26 -24.51 6.60 24.65
N ILE A 27 -24.21 5.30 24.54
CA ILE A 27 -24.08 4.63 23.22
C ILE A 27 -25.43 4.28 22.59
N GLU A 28 -26.54 4.23 23.36
CA GLU A 28 -27.79 3.69 22.81
C GLU A 28 -28.96 4.66 22.55
N ASN A 29 -28.99 5.86 23.11
CA ASN A 29 -30.15 6.74 22.81
C ASN A 29 -29.87 8.23 23.12
N VAL A 30 -29.52 9.07 22.16
CA VAL A 30 -30.00 10.47 22.06
C VAL A 30 -29.48 11.15 20.79
N LYS A 31 -30.37 11.68 19.94
CA LYS A 31 -30.06 12.66 18.88
C LYS A 31 -29.64 13.99 19.54
N ILE A 32 -28.35 14.19 19.75
CA ILE A 32 -27.79 15.46 20.23
C ILE A 32 -27.22 16.26 19.07
N ASN A 33 -27.55 17.56 19.03
CA ASN A 33 -27.10 18.53 18.04
C ASN A 33 -25.55 18.51 17.86
N ARG A 34 -25.08 18.57 16.62
CA ARG A 34 -23.68 18.48 16.19
C ARG A 34 -22.74 19.43 16.95
N GLU A 35 -23.18 20.63 17.29
CA GLU A 35 -22.39 21.63 18.00
C GLU A 35 -22.14 21.29 19.49
N ARG A 36 -23.10 20.67 20.18
CA ARG A 36 -22.89 20.16 21.55
C ARG A 36 -21.88 19.00 21.57
N LYS A 37 -21.90 18.14 20.57
CA LYS A 37 -20.97 17.01 20.47
C LYS A 37 -19.51 17.47 20.35
N ILE A 38 -19.25 18.55 19.60
CA ILE A 38 -17.90 19.13 19.44
C ILE A 38 -17.42 19.78 20.74
N PHE A 39 -18.28 20.52 21.43
CA PHE A 39 -17.93 21.17 22.68
C PHE A 39 -17.62 20.17 23.81
N PHE A 40 -18.42 19.13 23.97
CA PHE A 40 -18.18 18.07 24.96
C PHE A 40 -16.97 17.20 24.61
N SER A 41 -16.69 16.95 23.33
CA SER A 41 -15.52 16.22 22.89
C SER A 41 -14.22 16.99 23.21
N SER A 42 -14.15 18.29 22.96
CA SER A 42 -12.96 19.09 23.26
C SER A 42 -12.76 19.34 24.75
N ALA A 43 -13.83 19.52 25.50
CA ALA A 43 -13.78 19.68 26.94
C ALA A 43 -13.37 18.38 27.67
N SER A 44 -13.90 17.23 27.24
CA SER A 44 -13.52 15.91 27.78
C SER A 44 -12.07 15.54 27.45
N GLN A 45 -11.57 15.83 26.25
CA GLN A 45 -10.18 15.61 25.89
C GLN A 45 -9.23 16.47 26.74
N ASN A 46 -9.54 17.72 27.00
CA ASN A 46 -8.73 18.58 27.87
C ASN A 46 -8.74 18.12 29.34
N VAL A 47 -9.89 17.68 29.87
CA VAL A 47 -9.98 17.13 31.21
C VAL A 47 -9.24 15.80 31.34
N LEU A 48 -9.36 14.90 30.35
CA LEU A 48 -8.63 13.65 30.31
C LEU A 48 -7.12 13.87 30.17
N LYS A 49 -6.69 14.83 29.37
CA LYS A 49 -5.27 15.20 29.21
C LYS A 49 -4.69 15.80 30.49
N GLN A 50 -5.43 16.64 31.20
CA GLN A 50 -5.04 17.16 32.51
C GLN A 50 -5.04 16.09 33.60
N ALA A 51 -6.03 15.20 33.62
CA ALA A 51 -6.08 14.06 34.53
C ALA A 51 -4.94 13.06 34.26
N ALA A 52 -4.62 12.76 33.02
CA ALA A 52 -3.48 11.91 32.64
C ALA A 52 -2.15 12.54 33.08
N ASN A 53 -1.94 13.83 32.85
CA ASN A 53 -0.75 14.55 33.31
C ASN A 53 -0.61 14.60 34.84
N TRP A 54 -1.69 14.52 35.53
CA TRP A 54 -1.71 14.58 37.01
C TRP A 54 -1.63 13.20 37.67
N LEU A 55 -2.25 12.18 37.08
CA LEU A 55 -2.25 10.79 37.59
C LEU A 55 -1.02 9.99 37.11
N LEU A 56 -0.48 10.33 35.97
CA LEU A 56 0.64 9.62 35.33
C LEU A 56 1.70 10.63 34.83
N PRO A 57 2.35 11.37 35.74
CA PRO A 57 3.35 12.38 35.36
C PRO A 57 4.54 11.80 34.57
N GLY A 58 4.78 10.49 34.63
CA GLY A 58 5.79 9.79 33.83
C GLY A 58 5.50 9.73 32.32
N LEU A 59 4.23 9.77 31.89
CA LEU A 59 3.89 9.71 30.47
C LEU A 59 4.20 11.01 29.70
N THR A 60 4.21 12.16 30.39
CA THR A 60 4.63 13.44 29.80
C THR A 60 6.14 13.58 29.70
N TYR A 61 6.88 12.84 30.52
CA TYR A 61 8.34 12.88 30.59
C TYR A 61 9.01 12.10 29.45
N VAL A 62 8.39 11.01 28.99
CA VAL A 62 8.87 10.19 27.86
C VAL A 62 8.90 10.98 26.55
N LYS A 63 8.04 11.99 26.43
CA LYS A 63 7.93 12.82 25.21
C LYS A 63 9.01 13.93 25.09
N GLU A 64 9.72 14.29 26.15
CA GLU A 64 10.62 15.44 26.18
C GLU A 64 12.12 15.12 26.31
N GLY A 65 12.56 13.89 26.14
CA GLY A 65 13.96 13.46 26.08
C GLY A 65 14.91 14.20 27.03
N ARG A 66 15.05 13.79 28.29
CA ARG A 66 15.99 14.40 29.25
C ARG A 66 16.99 13.42 29.84
N LYS A 67 18.22 13.95 30.00
CA LYS A 67 19.49 13.33 30.43
C LYS A 67 19.41 12.54 31.75
N ASP A 68 20.30 11.54 31.86
CA ASP A 68 20.53 10.66 33.03
C ASP A 68 20.61 11.42 34.38
N THR A 69 19.48 11.57 35.04
CA THR A 69 19.36 12.02 36.43
C THR A 69 18.91 10.87 37.31
N LEU A 70 19.18 10.97 38.62
CA LEU A 70 18.80 9.92 39.61
C LEU A 70 17.29 9.64 39.54
N THR A 71 16.48 10.66 39.27
CA THR A 71 15.02 10.58 39.08
C THR A 71 14.68 9.71 37.85
N GLY A 72 15.39 9.86 36.72
CA GLY A 72 15.17 9.07 35.50
C GLY A 72 15.53 7.58 35.68
N ARG A 73 16.48 7.25 36.59
CA ARG A 73 16.81 5.86 36.92
C ARG A 73 15.72 5.21 37.77
N ILE A 74 15.10 5.95 38.70
CA ILE A 74 13.98 5.48 39.52
C ILE A 74 12.74 5.28 38.64
N GLU A 75 12.46 6.20 37.72
CA GLU A 75 11.36 6.08 36.75
C GLU A 75 11.55 4.88 35.81
N LYS A 76 12.74 4.66 35.28
CA LYS A 76 13.05 3.46 34.48
C LYS A 76 12.81 2.15 35.27
N SER A 77 13.15 2.13 36.58
CA SER A 77 12.88 0.98 37.43
C SER A 77 11.39 0.77 37.72
N VAL A 78 10.62 1.85 37.90
CA VAL A 78 9.18 1.75 38.15
C VAL A 78 8.43 1.33 36.88
N LEU A 79 8.83 1.84 35.71
CA LEU A 79 8.25 1.48 34.43
C LEU A 79 8.58 0.04 34.01
N SER A 80 9.71 -0.54 34.48
CA SER A 80 10.03 -1.95 34.21
C SER A 80 9.08 -2.96 34.88
N PHE A 81 8.30 -2.54 35.85
CA PHE A 81 7.25 -3.38 36.46
C PHE A 81 5.90 -3.32 35.70
N VAL A 82 5.79 -2.49 34.66
CA VAL A 82 4.61 -2.41 33.82
C VAL A 82 4.87 -3.16 32.51
N PRO A 83 4.25 -4.34 32.28
CA PRO A 83 4.55 -5.18 31.10
C PRO A 83 4.45 -4.46 29.77
N ILE A 84 3.48 -3.53 29.67
CA ILE A 84 3.29 -2.74 28.45
C ILE A 84 4.43 -1.75 28.18
N SER A 85 5.14 -1.27 29.19
CA SER A 85 6.27 -0.34 29.03
C SER A 85 7.53 -1.04 28.52
N GLU A 86 7.67 -2.32 28.87
CA GLU A 86 8.73 -3.18 28.35
C GLU A 86 8.43 -3.60 26.90
N TYR A 87 7.18 -3.89 26.61
CA TYR A 87 6.71 -4.13 25.23
C TYR A 87 6.94 -2.90 24.33
N VAL A 88 6.49 -1.71 24.75
CA VAL A 88 6.69 -0.45 23.98
C VAL A 88 8.17 -0.11 23.81
N ARG A 89 9.03 -0.39 24.79
CA ARG A 89 10.47 -0.10 24.72
C ARG A 89 11.23 -1.07 23.82
N ASN A 90 10.79 -2.32 23.77
CA ASN A 90 11.41 -3.36 22.93
C ASN A 90 10.78 -3.44 21.53
N HIS A 91 9.67 -2.72 21.32
CA HIS A 91 8.94 -2.56 20.07
C HIS A 91 8.69 -1.06 19.82
N GLU A 92 9.71 -0.22 20.03
CA GLU A 92 9.72 1.09 19.39
C GLU A 92 9.61 0.79 17.89
N GLU A 93 8.42 1.03 17.35
CA GLU A 93 8.28 1.06 15.90
C GLU A 93 9.31 2.09 15.42
N PRO A 94 10.23 1.70 14.53
CA PRO A 94 11.05 2.71 13.89
C PRO A 94 10.06 3.76 13.40
N GLU A 95 10.25 5.02 13.77
CA GLU A 95 9.60 6.12 13.09
C GLU A 95 10.07 6.00 11.65
N THR A 96 9.30 5.26 10.84
CA THR A 96 9.49 5.23 9.41
C THR A 96 9.29 6.68 8.99
N THR A 97 10.43 7.34 8.84
CA THR A 97 10.48 8.72 8.44
C THR A 97 9.91 8.78 7.04
N VAL A 98 8.70 9.34 6.97
CA VAL A 98 8.20 10.02 5.80
C VAL A 98 7.71 9.09 4.70
N GLU A 99 6.62 8.41 4.97
CA GLU A 99 5.57 8.40 3.97
C GLU A 99 5.26 9.87 3.70
N ASP A 100 5.30 10.30 2.44
CA ASP A 100 4.77 11.62 2.18
C ASP A 100 3.31 11.63 2.65
N THR A 101 2.88 12.76 3.17
CA THR A 101 1.56 12.90 3.80
C THR A 101 0.43 12.46 2.86
N LEU A 102 0.66 12.57 1.55
CA LEU A 102 -0.25 12.19 0.48
C LEU A 102 -0.39 10.67 0.42
N THR A 103 0.71 9.92 0.33
CA THR A 103 0.72 8.45 0.29
C THR A 103 0.05 7.87 1.55
N ARG A 104 0.35 8.42 2.73
CA ARG A 104 -0.31 8.00 3.98
C ARG A 104 -1.82 8.27 3.98
N THR A 105 -2.25 9.44 3.52
CA THR A 105 -3.67 9.77 3.41
C THR A 105 -4.37 8.82 2.45
N MET A 106 -3.77 8.56 1.28
CA MET A 106 -4.28 7.63 0.28
C MET A 106 -4.42 6.20 0.81
N ILE A 107 -3.42 5.71 1.55
CA ILE A 107 -3.47 4.38 2.18
C ILE A 107 -4.62 4.30 3.18
N LEU A 108 -4.80 5.31 4.03
CA LEU A 108 -5.88 5.35 5.03
C LEU A 108 -7.27 5.39 4.37
N GLU A 109 -7.40 6.08 3.24
CA GLU A 109 -8.64 6.16 2.48
C GLU A 109 -8.91 4.87 1.70
N ASN A 110 -7.88 4.25 1.12
CA ASN A 110 -7.99 2.99 0.40
C ASN A 110 -8.24 1.79 1.32
N GLN A 111 -7.83 1.84 2.59
CA GLN A 111 -8.17 0.81 3.56
C GLN A 111 -9.69 0.60 3.70
N ALA A 112 -10.47 1.66 3.54
CA ALA A 112 -11.93 1.59 3.59
C ALA A 112 -12.54 0.97 2.31
N ASN A 113 -11.79 0.94 1.21
CA ASN A 113 -12.23 0.46 -0.11
C ASN A 113 -11.54 -0.84 -0.53
N ASP A 114 -10.68 -1.40 0.31
CA ASP A 114 -10.01 -2.66 0.00
C ASP A 114 -10.98 -3.83 0.17
N GLU A 115 -11.38 -4.39 -0.94
CA GLU A 115 -12.30 -5.53 -1.01
C GLU A 115 -11.78 -6.81 -0.37
N ASN A 116 -10.47 -6.90 -0.13
CA ASN A 116 -9.85 -7.99 0.61
C ASN A 116 -9.59 -7.61 2.08
N ALA A 117 -9.99 -6.41 2.52
CA ALA A 117 -9.91 -6.04 3.92
C ALA A 117 -10.88 -6.90 4.74
N ILE A 118 -10.37 -7.52 5.78
CA ILE A 118 -11.18 -8.21 6.78
C ILE A 118 -11.18 -7.43 8.09
N ASP A 119 -12.33 -7.44 8.77
CA ASP A 119 -12.44 -6.91 10.12
C ASP A 119 -11.67 -7.78 11.13
N GLU A 120 -11.62 -7.35 12.36
CA GLU A 120 -10.97 -8.08 13.46
C GLU A 120 -11.57 -9.47 13.74
N ASN A 121 -12.73 -9.79 13.14
CA ASN A 121 -13.43 -11.06 13.26
C ASN A 121 -13.21 -11.97 12.03
N GLY A 122 -12.48 -11.50 10.99
CA GLY A 122 -12.19 -12.25 9.78
C GLY A 122 -13.27 -12.15 8.70
N ASN A 123 -14.20 -11.18 8.78
CA ASN A 123 -15.22 -10.95 7.74
C ASN A 123 -14.72 -9.90 6.74
N LEU A 124 -15.08 -10.09 5.45
CA LEU A 124 -14.78 -9.10 4.40
C LEU A 124 -15.53 -7.78 4.68
N ILE A 125 -14.83 -6.67 4.60
CA ILE A 125 -15.41 -5.33 4.69
C ILE A 125 -15.96 -4.96 3.31
N PRO A 126 -17.26 -4.68 3.14
CA PRO A 126 -17.85 -4.34 1.83
C PRO A 126 -17.26 -3.04 1.26
N ALA A 127 -16.87 -3.04 -0.01
CA ALA A 127 -16.42 -1.84 -0.72
C ALA A 127 -17.56 -0.81 -0.88
N GLY A 128 -17.28 0.44 -0.56
CA GLY A 128 -18.24 1.54 -0.74
C GLY A 128 -18.40 1.93 -2.22
N SER A 129 -19.64 2.09 -2.67
CA SER A 129 -19.97 2.47 -4.05
C SER A 129 -19.60 3.93 -4.34
N MET A 130 -18.83 4.20 -5.41
CA MET A 130 -18.57 5.55 -5.95
C MET A 130 -19.21 5.74 -7.31
N GLN A 131 -19.68 6.94 -7.55
CA GLN A 131 -20.42 7.37 -8.75
C GLN A 131 -19.49 8.19 -9.67
N GLU A 132 -19.51 7.89 -10.97
CA GLU A 132 -18.62 8.44 -11.99
C GLU A 132 -19.12 9.74 -12.61
N SER A 133 -18.19 10.55 -13.16
CA SER A 133 -18.49 11.67 -14.06
C SER A 133 -17.50 11.76 -15.22
N VAL A 134 -17.98 12.06 -16.42
CA VAL A 134 -17.34 11.93 -17.74
C VAL A 134 -16.80 13.24 -18.30
N GLY A 135 -15.70 13.18 -19.07
CA GLY A 135 -15.25 14.29 -19.94
C GLY A 135 -14.12 13.89 -20.91
N ALA A 136 -14.31 14.13 -22.18
CA ALA A 136 -13.54 13.59 -23.30
C ALA A 136 -12.49 14.53 -23.93
N GLY A 137 -11.44 13.96 -24.55
CA GLY A 137 -10.54 14.61 -25.49
C GLY A 137 -9.30 13.79 -25.84
N VAL A 138 -9.10 13.46 -27.12
CA VAL A 138 -7.98 12.63 -27.64
C VAL A 138 -6.91 13.51 -28.28
N PRO A 139 -5.61 13.37 -27.93
CA PRO A 139 -4.48 13.96 -28.66
C PRO A 139 -3.51 12.95 -29.29
N GLU A 140 -2.74 13.47 -30.24
CA GLU A 140 -1.88 12.74 -31.20
C GLU A 140 -0.59 12.12 -30.62
N LYS A 141 -0.08 11.09 -31.33
CA LYS A 141 1.16 10.34 -31.03
C LYS A 141 2.43 11.20 -31.10
N ASN A 142 3.09 11.35 -29.97
CA ASN A 142 4.51 11.70 -29.91
C ASN A 142 5.26 10.64 -29.08
N THR A 143 6.13 9.86 -29.71
CA THR A 143 6.97 8.87 -29.02
C THR A 143 7.97 9.56 -28.10
N ALA A 144 7.93 9.22 -26.81
CA ALA A 144 8.89 9.73 -25.84
C ALA A 144 10.30 9.17 -26.12
N VAL A 145 11.30 10.04 -25.99
CA VAL A 145 12.71 9.59 -25.96
C VAL A 145 12.98 9.04 -24.56
N LEU A 146 13.07 7.73 -24.44
CA LEU A 146 13.35 7.06 -23.15
C LEU A 146 14.78 7.34 -22.68
N ALA A 147 15.00 7.36 -21.36
CA ALA A 147 16.31 7.64 -20.77
C ALA A 147 17.35 6.59 -21.18
N SER A 148 18.44 7.01 -21.81
CA SER A 148 19.52 6.12 -22.26
C SER A 148 20.54 5.82 -21.17
N THR A 149 20.69 6.72 -20.16
CA THR A 149 21.64 6.60 -19.04
C THR A 149 20.92 6.84 -17.72
N PRO A 150 21.43 6.29 -16.58
CA PRO A 150 20.87 6.61 -15.26
C PRO A 150 20.89 8.12 -15.00
N VAL A 151 19.80 8.62 -14.45
CA VAL A 151 19.63 10.04 -14.10
C VAL A 151 19.97 10.28 -12.63
N GLN A 152 19.74 9.26 -11.79
CA GLN A 152 20.00 9.31 -10.36
C GLN A 152 20.96 8.18 -9.96
N ASP A 153 21.98 8.52 -9.14
CA ASP A 153 22.82 7.53 -8.48
C ASP A 153 22.21 7.16 -7.13
N ILE A 154 22.15 5.85 -6.87
CA ILE A 154 21.65 5.32 -5.60
C ILE A 154 22.82 4.64 -4.90
N ASP A 155 23.11 5.07 -3.68
CA ASP A 155 24.18 4.45 -2.89
C ASP A 155 23.80 3.03 -2.48
N MET A 156 24.36 2.06 -3.20
CA MET A 156 24.11 0.64 -3.00
C MET A 156 24.53 0.15 -1.61
N ASN A 157 25.46 0.85 -0.93
CA ASN A 157 25.89 0.46 0.42
C ASN A 157 24.82 0.76 1.46
N GLN A 158 24.06 1.86 1.29
CA GLN A 158 22.97 2.22 2.18
C GLN A 158 21.79 1.24 2.10
N LEU A 159 21.62 0.52 0.99
CA LEU A 159 20.55 -0.49 0.85
C LEU A 159 20.69 -1.67 1.83
N ASN A 160 21.86 -1.87 2.44
CA ASN A 160 22.06 -2.88 3.48
C ASN A 160 21.53 -2.44 4.86
N ASP A 161 21.25 -1.15 5.04
CA ASP A 161 20.58 -0.64 6.23
C ASP A 161 19.06 -0.82 6.05
N TYR A 162 18.45 -1.56 6.97
CA TYR A 162 17.02 -1.89 6.90
C TYR A 162 16.13 -0.66 7.00
N GLU A 163 16.45 0.28 7.88
CA GLU A 163 15.68 1.50 8.08
C GLU A 163 15.73 2.40 6.84
N TYR A 164 16.93 2.54 6.26
CA TYR A 164 17.08 3.24 5.00
C TYR A 164 16.30 2.56 3.87
N LEU A 165 16.39 1.24 3.75
CA LEU A 165 15.71 0.46 2.73
C LEU A 165 14.18 0.63 2.81
N VAL A 166 13.63 0.47 4.02
CA VAL A 166 12.18 0.63 4.25
C VAL A 166 11.76 2.08 4.03
N GLY A 167 12.44 3.04 4.65
CA GLY A 167 12.09 4.46 4.54
C GLY A 167 12.18 5.03 3.13
N THR A 168 13.00 4.42 2.24
CA THR A 168 13.22 4.92 0.87
C THR A 168 12.33 4.22 -0.15
N PHE A 169 12.01 2.94 0.04
CA PHE A 169 11.40 2.13 -1.01
C PHE A 169 10.08 1.48 -0.63
N TYR A 170 9.70 1.44 0.65
CA TYR A 170 8.54 0.68 1.08
C TYR A 170 7.56 1.49 1.91
N THR A 171 6.29 1.15 1.77
CA THR A 171 5.21 1.51 2.65
C THR A 171 4.60 0.23 3.22
N VAL A 172 4.64 0.07 4.52
CA VAL A 172 4.12 -1.12 5.21
C VAL A 172 2.74 -0.81 5.77
N ASP A 173 1.71 -1.49 5.25
CA ASP A 173 0.33 -1.35 5.74
C ASP A 173 0.20 -1.75 7.21
N GLY A 174 -0.66 -1.02 7.95
CA GLY A 174 -0.89 -1.28 9.37
C GLY A 174 -1.42 -2.68 9.70
N THR A 175 -1.99 -3.39 8.73
CA THR A 175 -2.51 -4.76 8.89
C THR A 175 -1.42 -5.83 8.82
N THR A 176 -0.24 -5.50 8.29
CA THR A 176 0.89 -6.45 8.17
C THR A 176 2.13 -5.98 8.92
N MET A 177 3.20 -6.74 8.85
CA MET A 177 4.50 -6.42 9.41
C MET A 177 5.60 -7.10 8.60
N THR A 178 6.78 -6.50 8.59
CA THR A 178 7.99 -7.04 7.97
C THR A 178 9.21 -6.80 8.87
N GLY A 179 10.36 -7.33 8.50
CA GLY A 179 11.61 -7.17 9.23
C GLY A 179 12.84 -7.37 8.34
N PRO A 180 14.07 -7.15 8.86
CA PRO A 180 15.32 -7.20 8.10
C PRO A 180 15.65 -8.59 7.53
N GLU A 181 15.05 -9.64 8.06
CA GLU A 181 15.20 -10.99 7.50
C GLU A 181 14.40 -11.17 6.20
N GLU A 182 13.31 -10.43 6.04
CA GLU A 182 12.41 -10.50 4.88
C GLU A 182 12.75 -9.44 3.85
N LEU A 183 12.94 -8.19 4.26
CA LEU A 183 13.38 -7.12 3.38
C LEU A 183 14.90 -6.98 3.43
N ASN A 184 15.56 -7.62 2.47
CA ASN A 184 17.01 -7.64 2.37
C ASN A 184 17.46 -7.36 0.93
N ALA A 185 17.95 -6.15 0.68
CA ALA A 185 18.34 -5.71 -0.64
C ALA A 185 19.45 -6.58 -1.26
N GLY A 186 20.41 -7.06 -0.46
CA GLY A 186 21.47 -7.95 -0.93
C GLY A 186 20.89 -9.24 -1.52
N LYS A 187 20.02 -9.94 -0.77
CA LYS A 187 19.33 -11.14 -1.24
C LYS A 187 18.48 -10.85 -2.50
N PHE A 188 17.81 -9.71 -2.53
CA PHE A 188 16.97 -9.35 -3.67
C PHE A 188 17.78 -9.10 -4.95
N LEU A 189 18.95 -8.49 -4.84
CA LEU A 189 19.84 -8.21 -5.96
C LEU A 189 20.60 -9.45 -6.46
N GLU A 190 20.72 -10.49 -5.65
CA GLU A 190 21.28 -11.79 -6.06
C GLU A 190 20.33 -12.60 -6.94
N LYS A 191 19.03 -12.30 -6.93
CA LYS A 191 18.04 -13.00 -7.77
C LYS A 191 18.21 -12.60 -9.22
N ASN A 192 18.42 -13.60 -10.06
CA ASN A 192 18.45 -13.41 -11.52
C ASN A 192 17.02 -13.31 -12.06
N LEU A 193 16.63 -12.13 -12.54
CA LEU A 193 15.31 -11.89 -13.12
C LEU A 193 15.30 -11.99 -14.66
N ALA A 194 16.45 -12.17 -15.31
CA ALA A 194 16.52 -12.32 -16.76
C ALA A 194 15.59 -13.45 -17.26
N LEU A 195 14.93 -13.19 -18.38
CA LEU A 195 14.07 -14.16 -19.05
C LEU A 195 14.90 -15.18 -19.84
N ASP A 196 14.45 -16.40 -19.89
CA ASP A 196 14.97 -17.38 -20.83
C ASP A 196 14.42 -17.10 -22.24
N MET A 197 15.15 -16.31 -23.01
CA MET A 197 14.81 -15.97 -24.38
C MET A 197 15.17 -17.09 -25.40
N THR A 198 15.72 -18.21 -24.93
CA THR A 198 16.07 -19.36 -25.81
C THR A 198 14.86 -20.24 -26.13
N THR A 199 13.83 -20.22 -25.29
CA THR A 199 12.57 -20.94 -25.50
C THR A 199 11.54 -20.04 -26.20
N GLY A 200 10.82 -20.58 -27.19
CA GLY A 200 9.70 -19.86 -27.84
C GLY A 200 8.46 -19.73 -26.93
N GLY A 201 7.53 -18.87 -27.36
CA GLY A 201 6.26 -18.61 -26.67
C GLY A 201 6.30 -17.44 -25.70
N PRO A 202 5.12 -17.04 -25.17
CA PRO A 202 5.00 -15.85 -24.34
C PRO A 202 5.81 -15.97 -23.05
N LYS A 203 6.45 -14.86 -22.65
CA LYS A 203 7.27 -14.74 -21.45
C LYS A 203 6.55 -14.03 -20.33
N VAL A 204 5.61 -13.15 -20.69
CA VAL A 204 4.85 -12.31 -19.78
C VAL A 204 3.37 -12.59 -19.97
N LEU A 205 2.64 -12.74 -18.90
CA LEU A 205 1.18 -12.71 -18.85
C LEU A 205 0.74 -11.40 -18.17
N ILE A 206 -0.13 -10.65 -18.84
CA ILE A 206 -0.85 -9.52 -18.24
C ILE A 206 -2.30 -9.95 -18.09
N TYR A 207 -2.89 -9.70 -16.92
CA TYR A 207 -4.32 -9.90 -16.65
C TYR A 207 -4.81 -8.83 -15.69
N HIS A 208 -6.10 -8.79 -15.40
CA HIS A 208 -6.74 -7.81 -14.56
C HIS A 208 -7.73 -8.50 -13.64
N THR A 209 -7.45 -8.57 -12.34
CA THR A 209 -8.45 -9.02 -11.36
C THR A 209 -9.62 -8.04 -11.34
N HIS A 210 -9.37 -6.74 -11.57
CA HIS A 210 -10.37 -5.68 -11.67
C HIS A 210 -10.44 -5.11 -13.09
N SER A 211 -11.25 -5.74 -13.93
CA SER A 211 -11.36 -5.40 -15.36
C SER A 211 -12.16 -4.12 -15.64
N GLN A 212 -13.00 -3.67 -14.67
CA GLN A 212 -13.92 -2.54 -14.86
C GLN A 212 -13.31 -1.20 -14.38
N GLU A 213 -12.00 -1.12 -14.22
CA GLU A 213 -11.33 0.10 -13.77
C GLU A 213 -11.21 1.12 -14.91
N ALA A 214 -11.80 2.30 -14.68
CA ALA A 214 -11.86 3.42 -15.61
C ALA A 214 -11.05 4.62 -15.11
N PHE A 215 -10.74 5.56 -16.00
CA PHE A 215 -10.00 6.79 -15.77
C PHE A 215 -10.89 8.02 -15.94
N ALA A 216 -10.35 9.21 -15.67
CA ALA A 216 -11.11 10.46 -15.70
C ALA A 216 -11.76 10.80 -17.06
N ASP A 217 -11.19 10.32 -18.15
CA ASP A 217 -11.62 10.52 -19.52
C ASP A 217 -11.99 9.22 -20.25
N SER A 218 -12.20 8.13 -19.51
CA SER A 218 -12.70 6.87 -20.07
C SER A 218 -14.10 7.08 -20.68
N VAL A 219 -14.35 6.41 -21.80
CA VAL A 219 -15.62 6.45 -22.52
C VAL A 219 -16.47 5.24 -22.16
N ASP A 220 -17.66 5.47 -21.72
CA ASP A 220 -18.60 4.43 -21.31
C ASP A 220 -18.78 3.36 -22.39
N GLY A 221 -18.56 2.10 -22.05
CA GLY A 221 -18.66 0.97 -22.96
C GLY A 221 -17.45 0.79 -23.91
N ASP A 222 -16.46 1.67 -23.87
CA ASP A 222 -15.22 1.54 -24.64
C ASP A 222 -14.07 1.05 -23.76
N THR A 223 -13.87 -0.27 -23.71
CA THR A 223 -12.82 -0.92 -22.94
C THR A 223 -11.40 -0.48 -23.35
N SER A 224 -11.21 0.08 -24.54
CA SER A 224 -9.90 0.58 -24.98
C SER A 224 -9.43 1.81 -24.21
N THR A 225 -10.36 2.47 -23.50
CA THR A 225 -10.12 3.65 -22.64
C THR A 225 -10.04 3.29 -21.14
N THR A 226 -10.10 2.02 -20.80
CA THR A 226 -10.04 1.51 -19.42
C THR A 226 -8.71 0.79 -19.15
N ILE A 227 -8.56 0.19 -17.96
CA ILE A 227 -7.39 -0.61 -17.60
C ILE A 227 -7.13 -1.75 -18.59
N MET A 228 -8.17 -2.31 -19.20
CA MET A 228 -8.06 -3.33 -20.26
C MET A 228 -7.30 -2.80 -21.48
N GLY A 229 -7.64 -1.61 -21.96
CA GLY A 229 -6.93 -0.96 -23.06
C GLY A 229 -5.49 -0.58 -22.70
N ILE A 230 -5.23 -0.24 -21.44
CA ILE A 230 -3.88 0.02 -20.93
C ILE A 230 -3.06 -1.27 -20.90
N GLY A 231 -3.65 -2.41 -20.51
CA GLY A 231 -3.03 -3.74 -20.58
C GLY A 231 -2.69 -4.14 -22.01
N THR A 232 -3.61 -3.92 -22.96
CA THR A 232 -3.35 -4.12 -24.39
C THR A 232 -2.17 -3.28 -24.88
N TYR A 233 -2.14 -1.99 -24.51
CA TYR A 233 -1.05 -1.10 -24.92
C TYR A 233 0.31 -1.51 -24.33
N LEU A 234 0.37 -1.91 -23.05
CA LEU A 234 1.59 -2.46 -22.45
C LEU A 234 2.06 -3.73 -23.15
N THR A 235 1.12 -4.60 -23.53
CA THR A 235 1.40 -5.81 -24.33
C THR A 235 2.05 -5.48 -25.68
N GLU A 236 1.51 -4.50 -26.40
CA GLU A 236 2.10 -4.02 -27.67
C GLU A 236 3.52 -3.49 -27.48
N LEU A 237 3.75 -2.72 -26.42
CA LEU A 237 5.06 -2.15 -26.10
C LEU A 237 6.11 -3.20 -25.74
N LEU A 238 5.73 -4.24 -25.01
CA LEU A 238 6.63 -5.36 -24.67
C LEU A 238 6.91 -6.23 -25.88
N ASN A 239 5.92 -6.56 -26.69
CA ASN A 239 6.08 -7.29 -27.95
C ASN A 239 7.02 -6.55 -28.91
N ALA A 240 6.88 -5.21 -29.01
CA ALA A 240 7.77 -4.38 -29.83
C ALA A 240 9.24 -4.40 -29.34
N ARG A 241 9.48 -4.76 -28.09
CA ARG A 241 10.80 -4.96 -27.48
C ARG A 241 11.30 -6.41 -27.57
N GLY A 242 10.55 -7.28 -28.23
CA GLY A 242 10.89 -8.70 -28.38
C GLY A 242 10.54 -9.55 -27.16
N ILE A 243 9.81 -9.02 -26.19
CA ILE A 243 9.30 -9.75 -25.02
C ILE A 243 7.88 -10.21 -25.35
N GLU A 244 7.76 -11.43 -25.88
CA GLU A 244 6.45 -11.99 -26.24
C GLU A 244 5.53 -12.03 -25.02
N THR A 245 4.40 -11.33 -25.13
CA THR A 245 3.47 -11.07 -24.01
C THR A 245 2.07 -11.50 -24.39
N LEU A 246 1.43 -12.24 -23.52
CA LEU A 246 0.03 -12.65 -23.59
C LEU A 246 -0.80 -11.69 -22.70
N HIS A 247 -1.84 -11.07 -23.27
CA HIS A 247 -2.82 -10.32 -22.53
C HIS A 247 -4.09 -11.15 -22.36
N HIS A 248 -4.48 -11.43 -21.13
CA HIS A 248 -5.72 -12.13 -20.80
C HIS A 248 -6.79 -11.14 -20.39
N GLU A 249 -7.85 -11.05 -21.22
CA GLU A 249 -8.96 -10.10 -21.05
C GLU A 249 -10.16 -10.73 -20.29
N GLY A 250 -9.88 -11.55 -19.26
CA GLY A 250 -10.90 -12.14 -18.39
C GLY A 250 -11.60 -11.07 -17.55
N ILE A 251 -12.90 -11.27 -17.29
CA ILE A 251 -13.72 -10.37 -16.47
C ILE A 251 -14.08 -11.09 -15.18
N TYR A 252 -13.61 -10.58 -14.03
CA TYR A 252 -13.73 -11.24 -12.73
C TYR A 252 -14.46 -10.42 -11.67
N ASP A 253 -14.68 -9.15 -11.93
CA ASP A 253 -15.31 -8.17 -11.06
C ASP A 253 -16.70 -7.71 -11.51
N LEU A 254 -17.28 -8.37 -12.54
CA LEU A 254 -18.63 -8.12 -13.02
C LEU A 254 -19.47 -9.41 -12.88
N ILE A 255 -20.30 -9.51 -11.85
CA ILE A 255 -21.14 -10.67 -11.56
C ILE A 255 -22.60 -10.32 -11.85
N ASP A 256 -23.25 -11.10 -12.74
CA ASP A 256 -24.64 -10.84 -13.18
C ASP A 256 -24.91 -9.40 -13.65
N GLY A 257 -23.90 -8.80 -14.31
CA GLY A 257 -23.95 -7.41 -14.82
C GLY A 257 -23.81 -6.35 -13.72
N LYS A 258 -23.37 -6.70 -12.52
CA LYS A 258 -23.11 -5.78 -11.42
C LYS A 258 -21.64 -5.87 -11.00
N LEU A 259 -21.06 -4.70 -10.71
CA LEU A 259 -19.72 -4.63 -10.15
C LEU A 259 -19.71 -5.32 -8.77
N ASP A 260 -18.94 -6.38 -8.65
CA ASP A 260 -18.72 -7.12 -7.41
C ASP A 260 -17.28 -7.67 -7.39
N ARG A 261 -16.42 -7.02 -6.66
CA ARG A 261 -15.01 -7.35 -6.55
C ARG A 261 -14.70 -8.35 -5.43
N SER A 262 -15.66 -8.64 -4.56
CA SER A 262 -15.46 -9.44 -3.34
C SER A 262 -14.83 -10.82 -3.56
N ARG A 263 -14.91 -11.35 -4.79
CA ARG A 263 -14.38 -12.66 -5.18
C ARG A 263 -13.48 -12.63 -6.41
N ALA A 264 -13.08 -11.44 -6.86
CA ALA A 264 -12.38 -11.28 -8.12
C ALA A 264 -11.06 -12.09 -8.17
N TYR A 265 -10.26 -12.06 -7.11
CA TYR A 265 -9.03 -12.86 -7.01
C TYR A 265 -9.30 -14.37 -7.07
N GLN A 266 -10.33 -14.86 -6.38
CA GLN A 266 -10.70 -16.28 -6.38
C GLN A 266 -11.25 -16.73 -7.75
N LEU A 267 -11.92 -15.83 -8.47
CA LEU A 267 -12.45 -16.12 -9.80
C LEU A 267 -11.34 -16.09 -10.87
N ALA A 268 -10.37 -15.20 -10.76
CA ALA A 268 -9.23 -15.11 -11.68
C ALA A 268 -8.24 -16.25 -11.52
N GLU A 269 -8.00 -16.72 -10.29
CA GLU A 269 -6.95 -17.70 -9.98
C GLU A 269 -7.01 -18.98 -10.85
N PRO A 270 -8.15 -19.67 -11.05
CA PRO A 270 -8.23 -20.87 -11.87
C PRO A 270 -7.85 -20.65 -13.34
N ASP A 271 -8.30 -19.54 -13.93
CA ASP A 271 -8.03 -19.23 -15.34
C ASP A 271 -6.55 -18.90 -15.53
N VAL A 272 -5.97 -18.08 -14.66
CA VAL A 272 -4.54 -17.74 -14.71
C VAL A 272 -3.68 -19.00 -14.55
N ARG A 273 -4.03 -19.88 -13.59
CA ARG A 273 -3.34 -21.18 -13.43
C ARG A 273 -3.43 -22.05 -14.68
N GLN A 274 -4.59 -22.07 -15.37
CA GLN A 274 -4.73 -22.83 -16.62
C GLN A 274 -3.88 -22.23 -17.73
N ILE A 275 -3.85 -20.89 -17.86
CA ILE A 275 -3.01 -20.20 -18.86
C ILE A 275 -1.51 -20.50 -18.63
N LEU A 276 -1.04 -20.46 -17.39
CA LEU A 276 0.34 -20.79 -17.03
C LEU A 276 0.68 -22.26 -17.33
N LYS A 277 -0.26 -23.16 -17.12
CA LYS A 277 -0.09 -24.57 -17.46
C LYS A 277 0.00 -24.80 -18.97
N ASP A 278 -0.78 -24.08 -19.76
CA ASP A 278 -0.83 -24.21 -21.21
C ASP A 278 0.34 -23.47 -21.88
N ASN A 279 0.93 -22.50 -21.20
CA ASN A 279 2.06 -21.69 -21.66
C ASN A 279 3.22 -21.74 -20.65
N PRO A 280 3.94 -22.86 -20.54
CA PRO A 280 5.01 -23.04 -19.55
C PRO A 280 6.24 -22.14 -19.78
N SER A 281 6.29 -21.41 -20.88
CA SER A 281 7.30 -20.38 -21.18
C SER A 281 7.08 -19.06 -20.46
N ILE A 282 5.90 -18.84 -19.85
CA ILE A 282 5.59 -17.64 -19.09
C ILE A 282 6.36 -17.68 -17.77
N GLU A 283 7.17 -16.66 -17.55
CA GLU A 283 7.97 -16.47 -16.34
C GLU A 283 7.50 -15.30 -15.48
N VAL A 284 6.83 -14.32 -16.08
CA VAL A 284 6.35 -13.11 -15.40
C VAL A 284 4.82 -13.03 -15.48
N VAL A 285 4.20 -12.73 -14.36
CA VAL A 285 2.73 -12.55 -14.27
C VAL A 285 2.46 -11.17 -13.70
N ILE A 286 1.71 -10.36 -14.42
CA ILE A 286 1.37 -8.98 -14.03
C ILE A 286 -0.15 -8.89 -13.87
N ASP A 287 -0.61 -8.64 -12.65
CA ASP A 287 -1.96 -8.18 -12.37
C ASP A 287 -1.95 -6.65 -12.43
N LEU A 288 -2.50 -6.09 -13.50
CA LEU A 288 -2.43 -4.66 -13.77
C LEU A 288 -3.73 -3.99 -13.35
N HIS A 289 -3.62 -3.07 -12.40
CA HIS A 289 -4.69 -2.29 -11.77
C HIS A 289 -4.48 -0.79 -11.93
N ARG A 290 -5.49 -0.02 -11.55
CA ARG A 290 -5.35 1.36 -11.16
C ARG A 290 -5.71 1.52 -9.69
N ASP A 291 -5.05 2.45 -9.00
CA ASP A 291 -5.34 2.75 -7.60
C ASP A 291 -6.68 3.50 -7.43
N GLY A 292 -7.28 3.40 -6.26
CA GLY A 292 -8.44 4.20 -5.84
C GLY A 292 -7.99 5.31 -4.90
N VAL A 293 -8.19 6.59 -5.28
CA VAL A 293 -7.73 7.72 -4.48
C VAL A 293 -8.87 8.70 -4.16
N ALA A 294 -8.67 9.53 -3.11
CA ALA A 294 -9.60 10.57 -2.77
C ALA A 294 -9.83 11.55 -3.94
N GLN A 295 -11.03 12.09 -4.01
CA GLN A 295 -11.36 13.11 -4.99
C GLN A 295 -10.42 14.32 -4.84
N GLY A 296 -9.78 14.72 -5.95
CA GLY A 296 -8.80 15.81 -6.00
C GLY A 296 -7.34 15.35 -5.85
N THR A 297 -7.08 14.07 -5.58
CA THR A 297 -5.74 13.50 -5.68
C THR A 297 -5.46 13.14 -7.13
N HIS A 298 -4.33 13.61 -7.68
CA HIS A 298 -3.90 13.30 -9.04
C HIS A 298 -2.47 12.75 -9.02
N LEU A 299 -2.32 11.47 -9.38
CA LEU A 299 -1.06 10.73 -9.34
C LEU A 299 -0.29 10.96 -10.63
N VAL A 300 0.32 12.12 -10.78
CA VAL A 300 1.04 12.51 -12.00
C VAL A 300 2.44 13.03 -11.70
N THR A 301 3.37 12.73 -12.57
CA THR A 301 4.73 13.29 -12.63
C THR A 301 5.04 13.68 -14.07
N GLU A 302 6.14 14.39 -14.31
CA GLU A 302 6.61 14.70 -15.65
C GLU A 302 7.82 13.83 -15.99
N ILE A 303 7.70 13.02 -17.03
CA ILE A 303 8.80 12.22 -17.57
C ILE A 303 9.04 12.63 -19.04
N ASN A 304 10.25 13.11 -19.32
CA ASN A 304 10.64 13.56 -20.67
C ASN A 304 9.66 14.61 -21.27
N GLY A 305 9.17 15.52 -20.44
CA GLY A 305 8.24 16.57 -20.86
C GLY A 305 6.80 16.12 -21.10
N LYS A 306 6.46 14.87 -20.70
CA LYS A 306 5.09 14.34 -20.79
C LYS A 306 4.48 14.14 -19.40
N PRO A 307 3.23 14.53 -19.17
CA PRO A 307 2.50 14.16 -17.98
C PRO A 307 2.33 12.64 -17.97
N THR A 308 2.78 12.01 -16.89
CA THR A 308 2.91 10.55 -16.78
C THR A 308 2.30 10.12 -15.46
N ALA A 309 1.38 9.17 -15.49
CA ALA A 309 0.80 8.63 -14.27
C ALA A 309 1.89 7.95 -13.43
N GLN A 310 1.88 8.20 -12.12
CA GLN A 310 2.76 7.49 -11.19
C GLN A 310 2.23 6.07 -10.97
N ILE A 311 3.14 5.10 -10.84
CA ILE A 311 2.78 3.71 -10.56
C ILE A 311 3.25 3.29 -9.17
N MET A 312 2.73 2.16 -8.67
CA MET A 312 3.13 1.54 -7.43
C MET A 312 3.21 0.03 -7.61
N PHE A 313 4.35 -0.57 -7.22
CA PHE A 313 4.44 -2.02 -7.07
C PHE A 313 3.82 -2.43 -5.74
N PHE A 314 3.07 -3.51 -5.74
CA PHE A 314 2.32 -3.98 -4.59
C PHE A 314 2.68 -5.43 -4.28
N ASN A 315 2.92 -5.75 -3.00
CA ASN A 315 3.22 -7.10 -2.55
C ASN A 315 2.34 -7.52 -1.38
N GLY A 316 1.71 -8.67 -1.53
CA GLY A 316 1.02 -9.36 -0.46
C GLY A 316 1.96 -10.27 0.32
N LEU A 317 2.04 -10.07 1.64
CA LEU A 317 2.96 -10.81 2.49
C LEU A 317 2.39 -12.13 3.04
N SER A 318 1.08 -12.39 2.82
CA SER A 318 0.39 -13.55 3.41
C SER A 318 0.58 -13.63 4.93
N ARG A 319 0.62 -12.47 5.58
CA ARG A 319 0.91 -12.29 7.01
C ARG A 319 0.12 -11.12 7.57
N THR A 320 -0.53 -11.32 8.70
CA THR A 320 -1.14 -10.24 9.47
C THR A 320 -0.27 -9.84 10.65
N ARG A 321 -0.33 -8.58 11.05
CA ARG A 321 0.35 -8.08 12.25
C ARG A 321 -0.16 -8.79 13.51
N LYS A 322 -1.45 -9.10 13.59
CA LYS A 322 -2.08 -9.69 14.78
C LYS A 322 -1.79 -11.19 14.93
N ASN A 323 -1.88 -11.94 13.83
CA ASN A 323 -1.89 -13.41 13.88
C ASN A 323 -0.70 -14.06 13.18
N GLY A 324 0.22 -13.27 12.61
CA GLY A 324 1.37 -13.80 11.86
C GLY A 324 0.98 -14.37 10.50
N GLU A 325 1.65 -15.44 10.09
CA GLU A 325 1.47 -16.09 8.78
C GLU A 325 0.04 -16.59 8.56
N ILE A 326 -0.50 -16.34 7.37
CA ILE A 326 -1.83 -16.83 6.96
C ILE A 326 -1.64 -18.15 6.23
N ALA A 327 -1.72 -19.27 6.95
CA ALA A 327 -1.37 -20.61 6.44
C ALA A 327 -2.18 -21.01 5.20
N TYR A 328 -3.46 -20.64 5.11
CA TYR A 328 -4.32 -20.96 3.95
C TYR A 328 -4.09 -20.06 2.73
N LEU A 329 -3.31 -18.98 2.88
CA LEU A 329 -2.86 -18.10 1.82
C LEU A 329 -1.33 -18.18 1.65
N ASN A 330 -0.71 -19.33 1.87
CA ASN A 330 0.72 -19.48 1.73
C ASN A 330 1.20 -19.02 0.33
N ASN A 331 2.23 -18.18 0.30
CA ASN A 331 2.92 -17.78 -0.92
C ASN A 331 4.35 -18.34 -0.90
N PRO A 332 4.63 -19.40 -1.66
CA PRO A 332 5.98 -19.97 -1.73
C PRO A 332 6.99 -19.06 -2.45
N TYR A 333 6.51 -18.09 -3.21
CA TYR A 333 7.31 -17.18 -4.01
C TYR A 333 7.45 -15.78 -3.41
N ARG A 334 7.05 -15.59 -2.14
CA ARG A 334 7.05 -14.26 -1.50
C ARG A 334 8.38 -13.53 -1.62
N GLU A 335 9.50 -14.20 -1.34
CA GLU A 335 10.83 -13.61 -1.48
C GLU A 335 11.15 -13.24 -2.93
N ASP A 336 10.77 -14.08 -3.89
CA ASP A 336 11.01 -13.83 -5.32
C ASP A 336 10.16 -12.68 -5.83
N ASN A 337 8.90 -12.58 -5.39
CA ASN A 337 8.01 -11.44 -5.73
C ASN A 337 8.55 -10.12 -5.15
N LEU A 338 9.01 -10.12 -3.89
CA LEU A 338 9.64 -8.96 -3.26
C LEU A 338 10.90 -8.54 -3.99
N ALA A 339 11.76 -9.49 -4.38
CA ALA A 339 12.96 -9.23 -5.15
C ALA A 339 12.63 -8.63 -6.54
N THR A 340 11.58 -9.15 -7.19
CA THR A 340 11.13 -8.65 -8.49
C THR A 340 10.66 -7.20 -8.38
N SER A 341 9.76 -6.90 -7.44
CA SER A 341 9.27 -5.54 -7.22
C SER A 341 10.40 -4.58 -6.83
N PHE A 342 11.35 -5.03 -5.99
CA PHE A 342 12.48 -4.21 -5.56
C PHE A 342 13.43 -3.87 -6.72
N GLN A 343 13.80 -4.83 -7.56
CA GLN A 343 14.67 -4.56 -8.70
C GLN A 343 13.99 -3.66 -9.73
N MET A 344 12.68 -3.82 -9.98
CA MET A 344 11.89 -2.91 -10.82
C MET A 344 11.88 -1.48 -10.23
N GLN A 345 11.59 -1.36 -8.93
CA GLN A 345 11.60 -0.07 -8.21
C GLN A 345 12.96 0.62 -8.29
N LEU A 346 14.04 -0.13 -8.05
CA LEU A 346 15.41 0.38 -8.12
C LEU A 346 15.76 0.87 -9.53
N MET A 347 15.37 0.12 -10.56
CA MET A 347 15.58 0.49 -11.97
C MET A 347 14.78 1.76 -12.30
N ALA A 348 13.52 1.83 -11.89
CA ALA A 348 12.70 3.03 -12.06
C ALA A 348 13.30 4.24 -11.36
N ALA A 349 13.75 4.10 -10.10
CA ALA A 349 14.37 5.18 -9.35
C ALA A 349 15.66 5.71 -10.01
N LYS A 350 16.46 4.82 -10.62
CA LYS A 350 17.69 5.21 -11.32
C LYS A 350 17.44 5.96 -12.63
N TYR A 351 16.46 5.55 -13.41
CA TYR A 351 16.26 6.06 -14.78
C TYR A 351 15.10 7.07 -14.89
N TYR A 352 14.10 6.96 -14.01
CA TYR A 352 12.85 7.73 -14.03
C TYR A 352 12.46 8.19 -12.63
N PRO A 353 13.27 9.05 -11.96
CA PRO A 353 12.96 9.53 -10.62
C PRO A 353 11.56 10.15 -10.55
N GLY A 354 10.79 9.79 -9.52
CA GLY A 354 9.42 10.25 -9.33
C GLY A 354 8.36 9.48 -10.13
N PHE A 355 8.74 8.51 -10.95
CA PHE A 355 7.80 7.67 -11.68
C PHE A 355 7.06 6.70 -10.76
N THR A 356 7.77 6.08 -9.82
CA THR A 356 7.20 5.11 -8.90
C THR A 356 6.96 5.73 -7.52
N ARG A 357 5.85 5.37 -6.93
CA ARG A 357 5.59 5.49 -5.48
C ARG A 357 6.31 4.36 -4.75
N HIS A 358 6.33 4.38 -3.43
CA HIS A 358 6.93 3.29 -2.64
C HIS A 358 6.21 1.96 -2.93
N ILE A 359 6.96 0.84 -2.87
CA ILE A 359 6.39 -0.50 -2.91
C ILE A 359 5.45 -0.66 -1.71
N TYR A 360 4.19 -1.00 -1.96
CA TYR A 360 3.19 -1.17 -0.91
C TYR A 360 3.12 -2.62 -0.45
N LEU A 361 3.25 -2.83 0.86
CA LEU A 361 3.20 -4.16 1.48
C LEU A 361 1.91 -4.34 2.26
N LYS A 362 1.14 -5.39 1.96
CA LYS A 362 -0.14 -5.69 2.59
C LYS A 362 -0.26 -7.14 3.02
N SER A 363 -1.32 -7.43 3.81
CA SER A 363 -1.41 -8.68 4.58
C SER A 363 -1.79 -9.92 3.78
N TYR A 364 -2.57 -9.82 2.69
CA TYR A 364 -3.04 -10.99 1.94
C TYR A 364 -2.09 -11.40 0.81
N ARG A 365 -2.49 -12.41 0.04
CA ARG A 365 -1.67 -13.04 -1.02
C ARG A 365 -1.79 -12.35 -2.38
N TYR A 366 -3.00 -11.90 -2.76
CA TYR A 366 -3.28 -11.21 -4.04
C TYR A 366 -2.80 -11.99 -5.27
N ASN A 367 -3.01 -13.31 -5.29
CA ASN A 367 -2.58 -14.22 -6.36
C ASN A 367 -1.09 -14.17 -6.73
N LEU A 368 -0.24 -13.56 -5.89
CA LEU A 368 1.20 -13.48 -6.11
C LEU A 368 1.94 -14.83 -5.96
N ASP A 369 1.22 -15.87 -5.50
CA ASP A 369 1.71 -17.24 -5.45
C ASP A 369 1.65 -17.97 -6.81
N LEU A 370 1.18 -17.31 -7.85
CA LEU A 370 1.03 -17.90 -9.17
C LEU A 370 2.36 -18.09 -9.89
N ALA A 371 3.34 -17.23 -9.65
CA ALA A 371 4.67 -17.32 -10.25
C ALA A 371 5.76 -16.64 -9.39
N PRO A 372 7.04 -17.04 -9.53
CA PRO A 372 8.15 -16.36 -8.83
C PRO A 372 8.29 -14.87 -9.20
N LYS A 373 8.01 -14.51 -10.43
CA LYS A 373 8.03 -13.12 -10.91
C LYS A 373 6.61 -12.57 -11.08
N ALA A 374 5.72 -12.85 -10.09
CA ALA A 374 4.39 -12.25 -10.06
C ALA A 374 4.44 -10.85 -9.43
N MET A 375 3.75 -9.89 -10.05
CA MET A 375 3.62 -8.52 -9.60
C MET A 375 2.16 -8.07 -9.70
N LEU A 376 1.69 -7.33 -8.68
CA LEU A 376 0.52 -6.48 -8.80
C LEU A 376 1.04 -5.04 -8.99
N ILE A 377 0.52 -4.34 -9.98
CA ILE A 377 0.94 -2.97 -10.30
C ILE A 377 -0.29 -2.07 -10.29
N GLU A 378 -0.29 -1.11 -9.37
CA GLU A 378 -1.25 -0.02 -9.35
C GLU A 378 -0.73 1.10 -10.25
N ALA A 379 -1.34 1.28 -11.41
CA ALA A 379 -0.92 2.27 -12.39
C ALA A 379 -1.88 3.47 -12.38
N GLY A 380 -1.39 4.63 -11.90
CA GLY A 380 -2.21 5.82 -11.73
C GLY A 380 -3.43 5.60 -10.81
N ALA A 381 -4.49 6.34 -11.04
CA ALA A 381 -5.75 6.26 -10.31
C ALA A 381 -6.92 6.69 -11.21
N GLN A 382 -8.16 6.62 -10.69
CA GLN A 382 -9.37 7.06 -11.41
C GLN A 382 -9.35 8.55 -11.81
N THR A 383 -8.44 9.32 -11.27
CA THR A 383 -8.26 10.74 -11.55
C THR A 383 -7.26 11.03 -12.67
N ASN A 384 -6.53 10.01 -13.12
CA ASN A 384 -5.62 10.12 -14.25
C ASN A 384 -6.37 10.01 -15.58
N THR A 385 -5.78 10.59 -16.64
CA THR A 385 -6.26 10.45 -18.01
C THR A 385 -5.68 9.21 -18.68
N VAL A 386 -6.36 8.71 -19.71
CA VAL A 386 -5.87 7.59 -20.56
C VAL A 386 -4.50 7.91 -21.17
N GLU A 387 -4.25 9.18 -21.53
CA GLU A 387 -2.96 9.62 -22.06
C GLU A 387 -1.84 9.51 -21.03
N GLU A 388 -2.06 9.99 -19.79
CA GLU A 388 -1.09 9.85 -18.69
C GLU A 388 -0.78 8.38 -18.39
N MET A 389 -1.79 7.53 -18.50
CA MET A 389 -1.64 6.09 -18.34
C MET A 389 -0.81 5.46 -19.47
N ARG A 390 -1.06 5.85 -20.73
CA ARG A 390 -0.24 5.41 -21.87
C ARG A 390 1.21 5.84 -21.73
N ASN A 391 1.45 7.09 -21.33
CA ASN A 391 2.80 7.58 -21.04
C ASN A 391 3.49 6.77 -19.93
N ALA A 392 2.75 6.38 -18.89
CA ALA A 392 3.24 5.51 -17.82
C ALA A 392 3.63 4.11 -18.35
N MET A 393 2.85 3.53 -19.28
CA MET A 393 3.16 2.22 -19.87
C MET A 393 4.41 2.27 -20.75
N GLU A 394 4.70 3.36 -21.44
CA GLU A 394 5.96 3.54 -22.20
C GLU A 394 7.17 3.43 -21.25
N VAL A 395 7.10 4.07 -20.07
CA VAL A 395 8.16 4.02 -19.05
C VAL A 395 8.22 2.65 -18.39
N LEU A 396 7.07 2.07 -18.01
CA LEU A 396 7.01 0.75 -17.39
C LEU A 396 7.58 -0.34 -18.32
N ALA A 397 7.26 -0.30 -19.61
CA ALA A 397 7.81 -1.25 -20.59
C ALA A 397 9.32 -1.14 -20.69
N ASP A 398 9.91 0.05 -20.59
CA ASP A 398 11.35 0.23 -20.55
C ASP A 398 11.98 -0.32 -19.27
N VAL A 399 11.38 -0.04 -18.11
CA VAL A 399 11.83 -0.58 -16.81
C VAL A 399 11.80 -2.11 -16.83
N LEU A 400 10.69 -2.71 -17.27
CA LEU A 400 10.55 -4.16 -17.42
C LEU A 400 11.63 -4.74 -18.35
N SER A 401 11.83 -4.12 -19.51
CA SER A 401 12.84 -4.58 -20.47
C SER A 401 14.25 -4.56 -19.88
N ARG A 402 14.64 -3.47 -19.18
CA ARG A 402 15.98 -3.34 -18.56
C ARG A 402 16.27 -4.39 -17.49
N VAL A 403 15.24 -4.82 -16.75
CA VAL A 403 15.40 -5.83 -15.70
C VAL A 403 15.30 -7.25 -16.25
N LEU A 404 14.40 -7.46 -17.19
CA LEU A 404 14.07 -8.80 -17.70
C LEU A 404 14.94 -9.24 -18.90
N THR A 405 15.52 -8.28 -19.65
CA THR A 405 16.40 -8.53 -20.80
C THR A 405 17.64 -7.62 -20.75
N PRO A 406 18.46 -7.72 -19.67
CA PRO A 406 19.58 -6.83 -19.38
C PRO A 406 20.72 -6.96 -20.39
#